data_26f72c8b39b42d22c79702f1fe8a0a44
#
_entry.id   26f72c8b39b42d22c79702f1fe8a0a44
#
_cell.length_a   1.000
_cell.length_b   1.000
_cell.length_c   1.000
_cell.angle_alpha   90.00
_cell.angle_beta   90.00
_cell.angle_gamma   90.00
#
_symmetry.space_group_name_H-M   'P 1'
#
loop_
_entity.id
_entity.type
_entity.pdbx_description
1 polymer ?
#
loop_
_entity_poly.entity_id
_entity_poly.type
_entity_poly.pdbx_seq_one_letter_code
_entity_poly.pdbx_strand_id
1 'polypeptide(L)'
;MSGYHFIDHPADLGIEANGRSLIEAFEQAALGLMSTILAVELVQCRDSRVISLQATDQEQLLVKWLTEILYLYDGMKFAVARFQIDELTSTSLSAKVLGEPFSEDRHVTRLDVKAITYHQLLCEESEAGARVRVFLDI
;
A
#
# COMPACT_ATOMS: atom_id res chain seq x y z
N MET A 1 12.91 -11.34 -6.36
CA MET A 1 11.77 -11.89 -5.63
C MET A 1 10.98 -10.76 -4.99
N SER A 2 9.67 -10.83 -5.03
CA SER A 2 8.81 -9.79 -4.47
C SER A 2 8.15 -10.26 -3.17
N GLY A 3 7.79 -9.31 -2.33
CA GLY A 3 7.12 -9.60 -1.08
C GLY A 3 7.17 -8.43 -0.13
N TYR A 4 6.71 -8.65 1.07
CA TYR A 4 6.81 -7.65 2.13
C TYR A 4 7.03 -8.37 3.46
N HIS A 5 7.56 -7.62 4.42
CA HIS A 5 7.66 -8.09 5.79
C HIS A 5 7.49 -6.91 6.75
N PHE A 6 7.27 -7.22 8.01
CA PHE A 6 7.00 -6.20 9.03
C PHE A 6 8.21 -5.98 9.90
N ILE A 7 8.37 -4.74 10.34
CA ILE A 7 9.44 -4.32 11.24
C ILE A 7 8.81 -3.79 12.52
N ASP A 8 9.10 -4.43 13.65
CA ASP A 8 8.55 -4.01 14.94
C ASP A 8 9.22 -2.73 15.41
N HIS A 9 8.39 -1.82 15.94
CA HIS A 9 8.87 -0.55 16.49
C HIS A 9 7.87 -0.10 17.57
N PRO A 10 8.31 0.53 18.70
CA PRO A 10 7.42 0.88 19.81
C PRO A 10 6.27 1.70 19.36
N ALA A 11 5.64 2.21 18.89
CA ALA A 11 4.46 2.99 18.54
C ALA A 11 4.11 2.90 17.05
N ASP A 12 4.90 2.16 16.29
CA ASP A 12 4.74 2.09 14.84
C ASP A 12 4.84 0.66 14.36
N LEU A 13 4.37 0.42 13.16
CA LEU A 13 4.58 -0.84 12.46
C LEU A 13 5.25 -0.52 11.13
N GLY A 14 6.44 -1.09 10.90
CA GLY A 14 7.15 -0.91 9.64
C GLY A 14 6.78 -1.98 8.65
N ILE A 15 6.70 -1.58 7.39
CA ILE A 15 6.55 -2.49 6.26
C ILE A 15 7.75 -2.28 5.35
N GLU A 16 8.45 -3.36 5.05
CA GLU A 16 9.50 -3.34 4.05
C GLU A 16 9.05 -4.26 2.92
N ALA A 17 9.00 -3.72 1.71
CA ALA A 17 8.51 -4.45 0.55
C ALA A 17 9.57 -4.42 -0.54
N ASN A 18 9.66 -5.49 -1.30
CA ASN A 18 10.59 -5.57 -2.41
C ASN A 18 9.93 -6.20 -3.62
N GLY A 19 10.55 -5.99 -4.77
CA GLY A 19 10.07 -6.52 -6.02
C GLY A 19 11.17 -6.46 -7.06
N ARG A 20 10.89 -6.96 -8.24
CA ARG A 20 11.82 -6.90 -9.37
C ARG A 20 11.90 -5.49 -9.95
N SER A 21 10.89 -4.67 -9.66
CA SER A 21 10.81 -3.28 -10.10
C SER A 21 10.21 -2.46 -8.99
N LEU A 22 10.31 -1.13 -9.11
CA LEU A 22 9.70 -0.23 -8.15
C LEU A 22 8.17 -0.35 -8.17
N ILE A 23 7.57 -0.57 -9.35
CA ILE A 23 6.14 -0.83 -9.46
C ILE A 23 5.74 -2.00 -8.56
N GLU A 24 6.47 -3.11 -8.66
CA GLU A 24 6.18 -4.30 -7.88
C GLU A 24 6.34 -4.05 -6.38
N ALA A 25 7.39 -3.31 -5.99
CA ALA A 25 7.61 -2.97 -4.59
C ALA A 25 6.49 -2.09 -4.04
N PHE A 26 6.02 -1.11 -4.82
CA PHE A 26 4.89 -0.28 -4.42
C PHE A 26 3.61 -1.10 -4.25
N GLU A 27 3.37 -2.04 -5.15
CA GLU A 27 2.20 -2.92 -5.06
C GLU A 27 2.27 -3.81 -3.82
N GLN A 28 3.46 -4.35 -3.52
CA GLN A 28 3.64 -5.19 -2.34
C GLN A 28 3.51 -4.39 -1.04
N ALA A 29 3.95 -3.14 -1.03
CA ALA A 29 3.76 -2.27 0.13
C ALA A 29 2.27 -2.04 0.40
N ALA A 30 1.49 -1.83 -0.66
CA ALA A 30 0.04 -1.65 -0.54
C ALA A 30 -0.64 -2.92 -0.02
N LEU A 31 -0.21 -4.07 -0.50
CA LEU A 31 -0.72 -5.34 -0.01
C LEU A 31 -0.40 -5.53 1.48
N GLY A 32 0.82 -5.17 1.88
CA GLY A 32 1.21 -5.22 3.29
C GLY A 32 0.37 -4.30 4.16
N LEU A 33 0.07 -3.09 3.67
CA LEU A 33 -0.80 -2.16 4.37
C LEU A 33 -2.19 -2.77 4.58
N MET A 34 -2.81 -3.26 3.52
CA MET A 34 -4.17 -3.82 3.64
C MET A 34 -4.18 -5.10 4.47
N SER A 35 -3.13 -5.92 4.39
CA SER A 35 -3.03 -7.13 5.22
C SER A 35 -2.89 -6.79 6.70
N THR A 36 -2.33 -5.62 7.01
CA THR A 36 -2.30 -5.13 8.39
C THR A 36 -3.70 -4.79 8.89
N ILE A 37 -4.52 -4.23 8.02
CA ILE A 37 -5.85 -3.73 8.36
C ILE A 37 -6.88 -4.85 8.43
N LEU A 38 -6.85 -5.79 7.47
CA LEU A 38 -7.85 -6.85 7.41
C LEU A 38 -7.30 -8.08 6.69
N ALA A 39 -8.06 -9.16 6.76
CA ALA A 39 -7.73 -10.40 6.06
C ALA A 39 -8.07 -10.23 4.57
N VAL A 40 -7.08 -9.87 3.76
CA VAL A 40 -7.29 -9.56 2.35
C VAL A 40 -7.78 -10.75 1.54
N GLU A 41 -7.48 -11.97 1.99
CA GLU A 41 -7.93 -13.18 1.29
C GLU A 41 -9.44 -13.34 1.31
N LEU A 42 -10.15 -12.63 2.18
CA LEU A 42 -11.61 -12.67 2.25
C LEU A 42 -12.27 -11.59 1.39
N VAL A 43 -11.47 -10.72 0.77
CA VAL A 43 -12.00 -9.65 -0.08
C VAL A 43 -12.15 -10.15 -1.49
N GLN A 44 -13.36 -9.99 -2.06
CA GLN A 44 -13.62 -10.33 -3.46
C GLN A 44 -13.36 -9.11 -4.33
N CYS A 45 -12.57 -9.29 -5.38
CA CYS A 45 -12.19 -8.19 -6.25
C CYS A 45 -13.23 -7.98 -7.36
N ARG A 46 -14.44 -7.56 -6.97
CA ARG A 46 -15.56 -7.40 -7.89
C ARG A 46 -15.67 -6.00 -8.47
N ASP A 47 -15.16 -5.01 -7.78
CA ASP A 47 -15.21 -3.62 -8.19
C ASP A 47 -13.81 -3.06 -8.33
N SER A 48 -13.68 -1.96 -9.05
CA SER A 48 -12.38 -1.32 -9.22
C SER A 48 -12.46 0.18 -8.96
N ARG A 49 -11.31 0.76 -8.65
CA ARG A 49 -11.14 2.21 -8.51
C ARG A 49 -9.86 2.61 -9.22
N VAL A 50 -9.87 3.78 -9.81
CA VAL A 50 -8.70 4.34 -10.49
C VAL A 50 -8.03 5.35 -9.57
N ILE A 51 -6.71 5.28 -9.47
CA ILE A 51 -5.92 6.21 -8.67
C ILE A 51 -4.94 6.90 -9.60
N SER A 52 -4.88 8.24 -9.53
CA SER A 52 -3.95 9.05 -10.28
C SER A 52 -3.34 10.07 -9.33
N LEU A 53 -2.02 10.04 -9.17
CA LEU A 53 -1.32 10.84 -8.17
C LEU A 53 -0.13 11.57 -8.79
N GLN A 54 0.20 12.72 -8.21
CA GLN A 54 1.41 13.48 -8.52
C GLN A 54 2.10 13.87 -7.24
N ALA A 55 3.42 13.92 -7.27
CA ALA A 55 4.25 14.24 -6.11
C ALA A 55 5.54 14.90 -6.57
N THR A 56 6.34 15.38 -5.64
CA THR A 56 7.61 16.04 -5.96
C THR A 56 8.76 15.03 -6.14
N ASP A 57 8.65 13.87 -5.51
CA ASP A 57 9.65 12.80 -5.63
C ASP A 57 9.01 11.45 -5.34
N GLN A 58 9.79 10.38 -5.49
CA GLN A 58 9.26 9.03 -5.32
C GLN A 58 8.92 8.69 -3.88
N GLU A 59 9.63 9.24 -2.92
CA GLU A 59 9.32 9.01 -1.51
C GLU A 59 7.96 9.60 -1.14
N GLN A 60 7.71 10.84 -1.57
CA GLN A 60 6.40 11.44 -1.38
C GLN A 60 5.32 10.67 -2.12
N LEU A 61 5.64 10.16 -3.31
CA LEU A 61 4.70 9.39 -4.11
C LEU A 61 4.30 8.09 -3.41
N LEU A 62 5.26 7.44 -2.76
CA LEU A 62 4.97 6.23 -1.98
C LEU A 62 4.00 6.53 -0.83
N VAL A 63 4.24 7.61 -0.10
CA VAL A 63 3.34 7.99 1.00
C VAL A 63 1.96 8.35 0.48
N LYS A 64 1.88 9.09 -0.63
CA LYS A 64 0.58 9.44 -1.23
C LYS A 64 -0.16 8.20 -1.72
N TRP A 65 0.55 7.25 -2.31
CA TRP A 65 -0.02 5.99 -2.79
C TRP A 65 -0.69 5.22 -1.63
N LEU A 66 0.06 5.01 -0.56
CA LEU A 66 -0.46 4.27 0.58
C LEU A 66 -1.54 5.05 1.33
N THR A 67 -1.41 6.38 1.40
CA THR A 67 -2.44 7.23 2.03
C THR A 67 -3.74 7.16 1.26
N GLU A 68 -3.68 7.15 -0.07
CA GLU A 68 -4.89 7.05 -0.88
C GLU A 68 -5.59 5.70 -0.67
N ILE A 69 -4.82 4.62 -0.57
CA ILE A 69 -5.38 3.30 -0.31
C ILE A 69 -6.03 3.26 1.08
N LEU A 70 -5.36 3.83 2.08
CA LEU A 70 -5.94 3.93 3.42
C LEU A 70 -7.24 4.73 3.40
N TYR A 71 -7.29 5.83 2.63
CA TYR A 71 -8.48 6.65 2.50
C TYR A 71 -9.63 5.88 1.83
N LEU A 72 -9.34 5.07 0.81
CA LEU A 72 -10.38 4.26 0.18
C LEU A 72 -11.04 3.35 1.21
N TYR A 73 -10.26 2.80 2.12
CA TYR A 73 -10.81 1.96 3.19
C TYR A 73 -11.50 2.78 4.27
N ASP A 74 -10.81 3.74 4.87
CA ASP A 74 -11.33 4.52 6.01
C ASP A 74 -12.44 5.48 5.58
N GLY A 75 -12.24 6.19 4.50
CA GLY A 75 -13.16 7.24 4.06
C GLY A 75 -14.28 6.75 3.18
N MET A 76 -13.98 5.85 2.27
CA MET A 76 -14.95 5.38 1.27
C MET A 76 -15.50 4.00 1.59
N LYS A 77 -15.03 3.36 2.65
CA LYS A 77 -15.49 2.02 3.07
C LYS A 77 -15.34 1.00 1.95
N PHE A 78 -14.22 1.08 1.24
CA PHE A 78 -13.92 0.19 0.13
C PHE A 78 -12.68 -0.64 0.49
N ALA A 79 -12.85 -1.95 0.60
CA ALA A 79 -11.76 -2.87 0.96
C ALA A 79 -11.02 -3.27 -0.31
N VAL A 80 -9.73 -2.96 -0.37
CA VAL A 80 -8.89 -3.22 -1.53
C VAL A 80 -8.02 -4.45 -1.26
N ALA A 81 -7.92 -5.36 -2.22
CA ALA A 81 -7.09 -6.54 -2.07
C ALA A 81 -6.16 -6.79 -3.25
N ARG A 82 -6.32 -6.07 -4.35
CA ARG A 82 -5.44 -6.24 -5.51
C ARG A 82 -5.04 -4.87 -6.05
N PHE A 83 -3.77 -4.75 -6.41
CA PHE A 83 -3.17 -3.48 -6.80
C PHE A 83 -2.47 -3.66 -8.14
N GLN A 84 -2.79 -2.79 -9.09
CA GLN A 84 -2.23 -2.85 -10.43
C GLN A 84 -1.77 -1.45 -10.81
N ILE A 85 -0.46 -1.20 -10.71
CA ILE A 85 0.11 0.08 -11.10
C ILE A 85 0.44 0.00 -12.59
N ASP A 86 -0.17 0.88 -13.37
CA ASP A 86 0.02 0.89 -14.82
C ASP A 86 1.21 1.76 -15.21
N GLU A 87 1.47 2.82 -14.45
CA GLU A 87 2.56 3.74 -14.75
C GLU A 87 3.11 4.33 -13.46
N LEU A 88 4.43 4.37 -13.35
CA LEU A 88 5.11 4.95 -12.22
C LEU A 88 6.34 5.69 -12.72
N THR A 89 6.36 7.02 -12.52
CA THR A 89 7.52 7.85 -12.82
C THR A 89 8.09 8.40 -11.51
N SER A 90 9.09 9.26 -11.58
CA SER A 90 9.63 9.87 -10.38
C SER A 90 8.65 10.81 -9.67
N THR A 91 7.60 11.27 -10.38
CA THR A 91 6.68 12.27 -9.85
C THR A 91 5.20 11.95 -10.08
N SER A 92 4.87 10.82 -10.70
CA SER A 92 3.48 10.49 -10.98
C SER A 92 3.22 8.99 -10.88
N LEU A 93 1.97 8.65 -10.58
CA LEU A 93 1.54 7.27 -10.48
C LEU A 93 0.12 7.14 -11.01
N SER A 94 -0.12 6.09 -11.80
CA SER A 94 -1.42 5.77 -12.33
C SER A 94 -1.69 4.30 -12.04
N ALA A 95 -2.83 3.99 -11.44
CA ALA A 95 -3.12 2.64 -10.99
C ALA A 95 -4.59 2.31 -11.02
N LYS A 96 -4.87 1.03 -11.02
CA LYS A 96 -6.20 0.49 -10.81
C LYS A 96 -6.14 -0.47 -9.62
N VAL A 97 -7.05 -0.31 -8.68
CA VAL A 97 -7.13 -1.18 -7.52
C VAL A 97 -8.46 -1.89 -7.52
N LEU A 98 -8.48 -3.12 -7.02
CA LEU A 98 -9.65 -3.96 -7.06
C LEU A 98 -10.02 -4.43 -5.65
N GLY A 99 -11.32 -4.48 -5.40
CA GLY A 99 -11.85 -4.86 -4.12
C GLY A 99 -13.37 -4.83 -4.13
N GLU A 100 -13.95 -4.48 -3.00
CA GLU A 100 -15.39 -4.42 -2.83
C GLU A 100 -15.74 -3.54 -1.63
N PRO A 101 -17.00 -3.08 -1.52
CA PRO A 101 -17.41 -2.35 -0.33
C PRO A 101 -17.16 -3.17 0.93
N PHE A 102 -16.69 -2.53 1.97
CA PHE A 102 -16.41 -3.19 3.23
C PHE A 102 -17.70 -3.77 3.84
N SER A 103 -17.64 -4.99 4.34
CA SER A 103 -18.76 -5.67 4.98
C SER A 103 -18.27 -6.31 6.28
N GLU A 104 -18.87 -5.93 7.39
CA GLU A 104 -18.53 -6.52 8.68
C GLU A 104 -18.83 -8.03 8.74
N ASP A 105 -19.80 -8.48 7.95
CA ASP A 105 -20.21 -9.87 7.96
C ASP A 105 -19.21 -10.80 7.26
N ARG A 106 -18.45 -10.25 6.27
CA ARG A 106 -17.57 -11.08 5.45
C ARG A 106 -16.09 -10.77 5.64
N HIS A 107 -15.77 -9.57 6.11
CA HIS A 107 -14.38 -9.14 6.26
C HIS A 107 -13.96 -9.21 7.72
N VAL A 108 -12.74 -9.69 7.94
CA VAL A 108 -12.17 -9.79 9.29
C VAL A 108 -11.12 -8.69 9.44
N THR A 109 -11.37 -7.76 10.35
CA THR A 109 -10.45 -6.66 10.62
C THR A 109 -9.38 -7.08 11.62
N ARG A 110 -8.21 -6.45 11.54
CA ARG A 110 -7.05 -6.73 12.37
C ARG A 110 -6.63 -5.48 13.13
N LEU A 111 -5.74 -4.68 12.56
CA LEU A 111 -5.24 -3.47 13.21
C LEU A 111 -5.88 -2.23 12.59
N ASP A 112 -6.02 -1.21 13.41
CA ASP A 112 -6.47 0.09 12.95
C ASP A 112 -5.25 0.95 12.64
N VAL A 113 -5.05 1.27 11.35
CA VAL A 113 -3.94 2.10 10.90
C VAL A 113 -4.43 3.54 10.81
N LYS A 114 -3.77 4.46 11.50
CA LYS A 114 -4.19 5.84 11.57
C LYS A 114 -3.60 6.70 10.46
N ALA A 115 -2.35 6.43 10.08
CA ALA A 115 -1.68 7.24 9.07
C ALA A 115 -0.44 6.53 8.54
N ILE A 116 0.01 6.98 7.38
CA ILE A 116 1.28 6.61 6.79
C ILE A 116 2.28 7.70 7.17
N THR A 117 3.45 7.35 7.69
CA THR A 117 4.40 8.35 8.14
C THR A 117 5.59 8.48 7.20
N TYR A 118 6.33 9.59 7.33
CA TYR A 118 7.57 9.79 6.59
C TYR A 118 8.79 9.29 7.39
N HIS A 119 8.56 8.68 8.55
CA HIS A 119 9.65 8.26 9.44
C HIS A 119 10.44 7.11 8.80
N GLN A 120 11.76 7.25 8.72
CA GLN A 120 12.67 6.26 8.16
C GLN A 120 12.25 5.71 6.79
N LEU A 121 11.65 6.57 5.99
CA LEU A 121 11.18 6.22 4.67
C LEU A 121 12.35 5.81 3.77
N LEU A 122 12.16 4.78 2.98
CA LEU A 122 13.17 4.30 2.05
C LEU A 122 12.52 3.95 0.72
N CYS A 123 13.16 4.36 -0.36
CA CYS A 123 12.71 4.02 -1.69
C CYS A 123 13.96 3.90 -2.56
N GLU A 124 14.35 2.68 -2.94
CA GLU A 124 15.56 2.48 -3.73
C GLU A 124 15.36 1.43 -4.80
N GLU A 125 16.08 1.58 -5.90
CA GLU A 125 16.03 0.69 -7.03
C GLU A 125 17.44 0.47 -7.56
N SER A 126 17.72 -0.78 -7.94
CA SER A 126 19.01 -1.16 -8.51
C SER A 126 18.78 -2.27 -9.53
N GLU A 127 19.87 -2.77 -10.13
CA GLU A 127 19.76 -3.90 -11.06
C GLU A 127 19.24 -5.16 -10.37
N ALA A 128 19.45 -5.28 -9.06
CA ALA A 128 18.97 -6.43 -8.29
C ALA A 128 17.49 -6.37 -7.98
N GLY A 129 16.84 -5.23 -8.20
CA GLY A 129 15.41 -5.05 -7.91
C GLY A 129 15.16 -3.76 -7.16
N ALA A 130 14.01 -3.66 -6.53
CA ALA A 130 13.59 -2.47 -5.80
C ALA A 130 13.19 -2.83 -4.38
N ARG A 131 13.36 -1.87 -3.47
CA ARG A 131 12.98 -2.02 -2.08
C ARG A 131 12.41 -0.71 -1.56
N VAL A 132 11.31 -0.80 -0.82
CA VAL A 132 10.72 0.36 -0.16
C VAL A 132 10.47 0.02 1.31
N ARG A 133 10.50 1.04 2.15
CA ARG A 133 10.19 0.89 3.57
C ARG A 133 9.34 2.06 4.02
N VAL A 134 8.32 1.78 4.81
CA VAL A 134 7.41 2.79 5.33
C VAL A 134 7.01 2.38 6.74
N PHE A 135 6.74 3.35 7.59
CA PHE A 135 6.21 3.09 8.92
C PHE A 135 4.78 3.62 9.02
N LEU A 136 3.94 2.81 9.64
CA LEU A 136 2.53 3.10 9.85
C LEU A 136 2.31 3.53 11.30
N ASP A 137 1.49 4.56 11.48
CA ASP A 137 1.04 4.98 12.80
C ASP A 137 -0.19 4.13 13.17
N ILE A 138 -0.08 3.37 14.22
CA ILE A 138 -1.13 2.44 14.64
C ILE A 138 -1.67 2.72 16.03
#